data_bcb924c8487338acbac2670fbb3f4d34
#
_entry.id   bcb924c8487338acbac2670fbb3f4d34
#
_cell.length_a   1.000
_cell.length_b   1.000
_cell.length_c   1.000
_cell.angle_alpha   90.00
_cell.angle_beta   90.00
_cell.angle_gamma   90.00
#
_symmetry.space_group_name_H-M   'P 1'
#
loop_
_entity.id
_entity.type
_entity.pdbx_description
1 polymer ?
#
loop_
_entity_poly.entity_id
_entity_poly.type
_entity_poly.pdbx_seq_one_letter_code
_entity_poly.pdbx_strand_id
1 'polypeptide(L)'
;MALKQSNARRGHAAITSPLFAALLVVGAIFMAACSGGAAKVVTFTHGAVTPTTIVLGTDGGAIGAVRTFHADAKADDGKSGTFDATMVTTAVDAAAGLETRLTTIVFSFSDGADQLILSGSAVYPAAGSTIKTAATVVRPVIGGSGRWAGARGWAESTHEADGSWTHTFHLEP
;
A
#
# COMPACT_ATOMS: atom_id res chain seq x y z
N MET A 1 -35.82 -45.24 72.85
CA MET A 1 -35.06 -43.93 72.82
C MET A 1 -34.57 -43.79 71.40
N ALA A 2 -35.31 -43.01 70.56
CA ALA A 2 -35.12 -42.93 69.14
C ALA A 2 -34.66 -41.47 68.79
N LEU A 3 -33.48 -41.34 68.27
CA LEU A 3 -32.93 -40.04 67.82
C LEU A 3 -33.39 -39.72 66.40
N LYS A 4 -34.12 -38.62 66.28
CA LYS A 4 -34.66 -38.04 65.04
C LYS A 4 -33.58 -37.22 64.33
N GLN A 5 -33.11 -37.71 63.17
CA GLN A 5 -32.19 -36.90 62.31
C GLN A 5 -33.00 -35.92 61.50
N SER A 6 -32.62 -34.64 61.58
CA SER A 6 -33.14 -33.54 60.79
C SER A 6 -32.30 -33.35 59.54
N ASN A 7 -32.90 -33.56 58.36
CA ASN A 7 -32.28 -33.26 57.07
C ASN A 7 -32.51 -31.78 56.72
N ALA A 8 -31.46 -30.96 56.84
CA ALA A 8 -31.42 -29.58 56.33
C ALA A 8 -31.08 -29.63 54.83
N ARG A 9 -32.06 -29.38 53.95
CA ARG A 9 -31.83 -29.11 52.53
C ARG A 9 -31.18 -27.70 52.37
N ARG A 10 -29.92 -27.63 51.94
CA ARG A 10 -29.29 -26.38 51.51
C ARG A 10 -29.76 -26.07 50.10
N GLY A 11 -30.57 -25.02 49.93
CA GLY A 11 -30.91 -24.44 48.66
C GLY A 11 -29.69 -23.72 48.09
N HIS A 12 -29.25 -24.13 46.91
CA HIS A 12 -28.25 -23.37 46.12
C HIS A 12 -29.00 -22.27 45.40
N ALA A 13 -28.85 -21.03 45.88
CA ALA A 13 -29.27 -19.86 45.14
C ALA A 13 -28.28 -19.65 43.99
N ALA A 14 -28.76 -19.78 42.76
CA ALA A 14 -28.01 -19.43 41.56
C ALA A 14 -27.91 -17.90 41.51
N ILE A 15 -26.74 -17.37 41.81
CA ILE A 15 -26.43 -15.95 41.63
C ILE A 15 -26.14 -15.74 40.14
N THR A 16 -27.16 -15.38 39.37
CA THR A 16 -27.00 -14.91 37.99
C THR A 16 -26.54 -13.47 38.07
N SER A 17 -25.22 -13.25 38.09
CA SER A 17 -24.60 -11.92 38.10
C SER A 17 -24.85 -11.22 36.79
N PRO A 18 -25.50 -10.04 36.74
CA PRO A 18 -25.72 -9.29 35.49
C PRO A 18 -24.42 -8.80 34.82
N LEU A 19 -23.30 -8.89 35.53
CA LEU A 19 -21.98 -8.55 35.00
C LEU A 19 -21.48 -9.50 33.91
N PHE A 20 -21.89 -10.79 33.91
CA PHE A 20 -21.52 -11.75 32.87
C PHE A 20 -22.23 -11.48 31.52
N ALA A 21 -23.47 -11.03 31.57
CA ALA A 21 -24.22 -10.69 30.37
C ALA A 21 -23.66 -9.44 29.67
N ALA A 22 -23.20 -8.44 30.44
CA ALA A 22 -22.59 -7.22 29.92
C ALA A 22 -21.23 -7.50 29.22
N LEU A 23 -20.44 -8.43 29.76
CA LEU A 23 -19.12 -8.76 29.15
C LEU A 23 -19.26 -9.51 27.82
N LEU A 24 -20.29 -10.34 27.65
CA LEU A 24 -20.57 -11.04 26.39
C LEU A 24 -21.05 -10.09 25.28
N VAL A 25 -21.81 -9.05 25.61
CA VAL A 25 -22.28 -8.06 24.63
C VAL A 25 -21.14 -7.17 24.14
N VAL A 26 -20.23 -6.75 25.02
CA VAL A 26 -19.04 -5.98 24.63
C VAL A 26 -18.10 -6.82 23.75
N GLY A 27 -17.90 -8.08 24.04
CA GLY A 27 -17.11 -9.01 23.22
C GLY A 27 -17.69 -9.21 21.81
N ALA A 28 -19.02 -9.26 21.67
CA ALA A 28 -19.69 -9.41 20.37
C ALA A 28 -19.57 -8.15 19.48
N ILE A 29 -19.53 -6.95 20.09
CA ILE A 29 -19.37 -5.71 19.35
C ILE A 29 -17.94 -5.59 18.78
N PHE A 30 -16.91 -6.08 19.49
CA PHE A 30 -15.53 -6.08 18.96
C PHE A 30 -15.29 -7.12 17.86
N MET A 31 -16.07 -8.21 17.80
CA MET A 31 -15.94 -9.21 16.72
C MET A 31 -16.65 -8.78 15.43
N ALA A 32 -17.60 -7.86 15.47
CA ALA A 32 -18.30 -7.36 14.29
C ALA A 32 -17.47 -6.31 13.49
N ALA A 33 -16.35 -5.81 14.03
CA ALA A 33 -15.51 -4.81 13.37
C ALA A 33 -14.48 -5.40 12.39
N CYS A 34 -14.39 -6.73 12.25
CA CYS A 34 -13.58 -7.43 11.26
C CYS A 34 -14.41 -7.97 10.09
N SER A 35 -15.38 -7.20 9.59
CA SER A 35 -15.90 -7.43 8.25
C SER A 35 -14.83 -6.95 7.27
N GLY A 36 -13.88 -7.81 6.90
CA GLY A 36 -12.92 -7.52 5.86
C GLY A 36 -13.68 -7.11 4.59
N GLY A 37 -13.55 -5.85 4.19
CA GLY A 37 -14.05 -5.38 2.90
C GLY A 37 -13.45 -6.24 1.79
N ALA A 38 -14.08 -6.32 0.63
CA ALA A 38 -13.49 -7.00 -0.51
C ALA A 38 -12.20 -6.27 -0.94
N ALA A 39 -11.16 -7.04 -1.28
CA ALA A 39 -9.96 -6.48 -1.89
C ALA A 39 -10.35 -5.65 -3.12
N LYS A 40 -9.78 -4.46 -3.24
CA LYS A 40 -10.11 -3.52 -4.32
C LYS A 40 -8.94 -3.42 -5.29
N VAL A 41 -9.24 -3.58 -6.58
CA VAL A 41 -8.28 -3.31 -7.66
C VAL A 41 -8.61 -1.96 -8.27
N VAL A 42 -7.58 -1.12 -8.47
CA VAL A 42 -7.69 0.19 -9.14
C VAL A 42 -6.53 0.32 -10.12
N THR A 43 -6.78 0.87 -11.29
CA THR A 43 -5.75 1.06 -12.30
C THR A 43 -5.57 2.54 -12.63
N PHE A 44 -4.31 2.96 -12.72
CA PHE A 44 -3.92 4.30 -13.19
C PHE A 44 -3.00 4.17 -14.39
N THR A 45 -3.11 5.10 -15.32
CA THR A 45 -2.23 5.17 -16.49
C THR A 45 -1.65 6.57 -16.63
N HIS A 46 -0.44 6.64 -17.19
CA HIS A 46 0.14 7.90 -17.66
C HIS A 46 0.96 7.68 -18.94
N GLY A 47 1.16 8.72 -19.71
CA GLY A 47 1.98 8.68 -20.92
C GLY A 47 3.47 8.49 -20.62
N ALA A 48 4.26 8.36 -21.66
CA ALA A 48 5.71 8.40 -21.57
C ALA A 48 6.16 9.71 -20.94
N VAL A 49 7.12 9.64 -20.00
CA VAL A 49 7.65 10.82 -19.32
C VAL A 49 9.16 10.79 -19.29
N THR A 50 9.78 11.91 -19.63
CA THR A 50 11.24 12.09 -19.52
C THR A 50 11.57 12.65 -18.14
N PRO A 51 12.40 11.97 -17.33
CA PRO A 51 12.77 12.48 -16.02
C PRO A 51 13.67 13.70 -16.10
N THR A 52 13.54 14.59 -15.12
CA THR A 52 14.62 15.51 -14.76
C THR A 52 15.62 14.77 -13.88
N THR A 53 16.88 14.76 -14.28
CA THR A 53 17.95 14.03 -13.55
C THR A 53 18.91 15.02 -12.91
N ILE A 54 19.17 14.81 -11.61
CA ILE A 54 20.17 15.54 -10.83
C ILE A 54 21.21 14.52 -10.39
N VAL A 55 22.47 14.72 -10.80
CA VAL A 55 23.60 13.89 -10.36
C VAL A 55 24.29 14.64 -9.22
N LEU A 56 24.37 14.00 -8.05
CA LEU A 56 25.06 14.54 -6.89
C LEU A 56 26.47 13.94 -6.85
N GLY A 57 27.49 14.79 -6.94
CA GLY A 57 28.90 14.41 -6.84
C GLY A 57 29.72 14.77 -8.08
N THR A 58 31.06 14.86 -7.91
CA THR A 58 32.02 15.25 -8.95
C THR A 58 32.46 14.09 -9.84
N ASP A 59 32.16 12.86 -9.45
CA ASP A 59 32.74 11.65 -10.03
C ASP A 59 31.85 10.99 -11.09
N GLY A 60 30.75 11.65 -11.48
CA GLY A 60 29.81 11.10 -12.46
C GLY A 60 29.12 9.79 -11.97
N GLY A 61 29.27 9.48 -10.67
CA GLY A 61 28.73 8.26 -10.07
C GLY A 61 27.20 8.23 -10.11
N ALA A 62 26.63 7.10 -10.49
CA ALA A 62 25.18 6.93 -10.52
C ALA A 62 24.57 6.89 -9.11
N ILE A 63 25.34 6.48 -8.08
CA ILE A 63 24.86 6.42 -6.69
C ILE A 63 24.54 7.83 -6.20
N GLY A 64 23.34 8.02 -5.65
CA GLY A 64 22.83 9.32 -5.22
C GLY A 64 22.18 10.14 -6.35
N ALA A 65 22.23 9.69 -7.61
CA ALA A 65 21.51 10.36 -8.68
C ALA A 65 20.01 10.35 -8.41
N VAL A 66 19.39 11.52 -8.46
CA VAL A 66 17.95 11.72 -8.26
C VAL A 66 17.29 11.96 -9.60
N ARG A 67 16.19 11.27 -9.85
CA ARG A 67 15.32 11.48 -11.00
C ARG A 67 13.94 11.87 -10.51
N THR A 68 13.38 12.93 -11.05
CA THR A 68 12.03 13.37 -10.76
C THR A 68 11.17 13.26 -12.00
N PHE A 69 9.91 12.88 -11.81
CA PHE A 69 8.94 12.67 -12.87
C PHE A 69 7.67 13.41 -12.50
N HIS A 70 7.02 13.99 -13.50
CA HIS A 70 5.68 14.56 -13.39
C HIS A 70 4.93 14.31 -14.70
N ALA A 71 3.71 13.85 -14.62
CA ALA A 71 2.84 13.62 -15.78
C ALA A 71 1.37 13.71 -15.39
N ASP A 72 0.52 13.98 -16.38
CA ASP A 72 -0.92 13.75 -16.24
C ASP A 72 -1.20 12.25 -16.11
N ALA A 73 -2.13 11.90 -15.24
CA ALA A 73 -2.56 10.54 -15.01
C ALA A 73 -4.08 10.40 -15.15
N LYS A 74 -4.53 9.18 -15.46
CA LYS A 74 -5.95 8.83 -15.51
C LYS A 74 -6.20 7.60 -14.65
N ALA A 75 -7.30 7.64 -13.90
CA ALA A 75 -7.83 6.49 -13.18
C ALA A 75 -8.81 5.71 -14.08
N ASP A 76 -9.02 4.43 -13.75
CA ASP A 76 -9.99 3.54 -14.44
C ASP A 76 -11.43 4.03 -14.34
N ASP A 77 -11.77 4.85 -13.33
CA ASP A 77 -13.08 5.52 -13.19
C ASP A 77 -13.20 6.79 -14.07
N GLY A 78 -12.22 7.05 -14.95
CA GLY A 78 -12.19 8.17 -15.88
C GLY A 78 -11.71 9.50 -15.28
N LYS A 79 -11.40 9.57 -14.00
CA LYS A 79 -10.90 10.79 -13.37
C LYS A 79 -9.47 11.10 -13.83
N SER A 80 -9.22 12.38 -14.08
CA SER A 80 -7.90 12.91 -14.35
C SER A 80 -7.22 13.33 -13.05
N GLY A 81 -5.90 13.21 -13.02
CA GLY A 81 -5.04 13.56 -11.89
C GLY A 81 -3.60 13.67 -12.35
N THR A 82 -2.65 13.56 -11.41
CA THR A 82 -1.22 13.60 -11.67
C THR A 82 -0.50 12.36 -11.16
N PHE A 83 0.59 12.06 -11.83
CA PHE A 83 1.64 11.14 -11.42
C PHE A 83 2.88 11.94 -11.07
N ASP A 84 3.37 11.81 -9.85
CA ASP A 84 4.60 12.41 -9.37
C ASP A 84 5.51 11.33 -8.82
N ALA A 85 6.78 11.30 -9.23
CA ALA A 85 7.71 10.30 -8.72
C ALA A 85 9.10 10.88 -8.47
N THR A 86 9.74 10.33 -7.44
CA THR A 86 11.16 10.52 -7.16
C THR A 86 11.85 9.18 -7.12
N MET A 87 12.99 9.07 -7.78
CA MET A 87 13.78 7.85 -7.86
C MET A 87 15.23 8.18 -7.54
N VAL A 88 15.82 7.46 -6.59
CA VAL A 88 17.23 7.63 -6.16
C VAL A 88 18.00 6.35 -6.44
N THR A 89 19.13 6.44 -7.13
CA THR A 89 20.05 5.30 -7.30
C THR A 89 20.79 5.05 -5.98
N THR A 90 20.63 3.86 -5.42
CA THR A 90 21.20 3.45 -4.13
C THR A 90 22.33 2.45 -4.25
N ALA A 91 22.41 1.70 -5.35
CA ALA A 91 23.50 0.79 -5.64
C ALA A 91 23.70 0.64 -7.14
N VAL A 92 24.93 0.28 -7.54
CA VAL A 92 25.32 0.02 -8.94
C VAL A 92 26.07 -1.30 -9.00
N ASP A 93 25.62 -2.18 -9.89
CA ASP A 93 26.37 -3.36 -10.34
C ASP A 93 26.92 -3.05 -11.75
N ALA A 94 28.13 -2.52 -11.80
CA ALA A 94 28.76 -2.15 -13.06
C ALA A 94 29.04 -3.37 -13.97
N ALA A 95 29.29 -4.54 -13.39
CA ALA A 95 29.56 -5.76 -14.16
C ALA A 95 28.31 -6.27 -14.85
N ALA A 96 27.15 -6.18 -14.21
CA ALA A 96 25.86 -6.54 -14.79
C ALA A 96 25.21 -5.42 -15.59
N GLY A 97 25.71 -4.18 -15.52
CA GLY A 97 25.08 -3.00 -16.13
C GLY A 97 23.74 -2.67 -15.46
N LEU A 98 23.61 -2.85 -14.15
CA LEU A 98 22.38 -2.69 -13.40
C LEU A 98 22.51 -1.65 -12.28
N GLU A 99 21.39 -1.04 -11.93
CA GLU A 99 21.26 -0.10 -10.82
C GLU A 99 20.09 -0.51 -9.93
N THR A 100 20.28 -0.46 -8.61
CA THR A 100 19.16 -0.50 -7.66
C THR A 100 18.71 0.93 -7.41
N ARG A 101 17.41 1.17 -7.55
CA ARG A 101 16.80 2.48 -7.33
C ARG A 101 15.68 2.39 -6.32
N LEU A 102 15.73 3.26 -5.31
CA LEU A 102 14.60 3.51 -4.42
C LEU A 102 13.66 4.50 -5.10
N THR A 103 12.38 4.17 -5.15
CA THR A 103 11.37 4.97 -5.84
C THR A 103 10.20 5.26 -4.90
N THR A 104 9.75 6.51 -4.88
CA THR A 104 8.45 6.89 -4.30
C THR A 104 7.59 7.47 -5.41
N ILE A 105 6.35 7.00 -5.51
CA ILE A 105 5.37 7.46 -6.50
C ILE A 105 4.11 7.90 -5.76
N VAL A 106 3.56 9.03 -6.18
CA VAL A 106 2.29 9.58 -5.70
C VAL A 106 1.36 9.76 -6.89
N PHE A 107 0.19 9.16 -6.82
CA PHE A 107 -0.94 9.50 -7.70
C PHE A 107 -1.87 10.43 -6.95
N SER A 108 -2.19 11.58 -7.54
CA SER A 108 -3.02 12.61 -6.92
C SER A 108 -4.22 12.93 -7.79
N PHE A 109 -5.40 12.96 -7.19
CA PHE A 109 -6.68 13.29 -7.84
C PHE A 109 -7.44 14.29 -6.97
N SER A 110 -8.53 14.85 -7.49
CA SER A 110 -9.39 15.78 -6.73
C SER A 110 -8.58 16.93 -6.10
N ASP A 111 -7.74 17.60 -6.92
CA ASP A 111 -6.85 18.69 -6.51
C ASP A 111 -5.93 18.32 -5.34
N GLY A 112 -5.46 17.07 -5.30
CA GLY A 112 -4.56 16.54 -4.30
C GLY A 112 -5.21 16.00 -3.02
N ALA A 113 -6.54 16.06 -2.92
CA ALA A 113 -7.25 15.52 -1.75
C ALA A 113 -7.20 13.98 -1.68
N ASP A 114 -7.26 13.33 -2.85
CA ASP A 114 -7.25 11.87 -2.98
C ASP A 114 -5.88 11.42 -3.47
N GLN A 115 -5.07 10.81 -2.63
CA GLN A 115 -3.73 10.33 -3.00
C GLN A 115 -3.57 8.84 -2.72
N LEU A 116 -2.83 8.14 -3.61
CA LEU A 116 -2.25 6.82 -3.36
C LEU A 116 -0.74 6.90 -3.49
N ILE A 117 -0.03 6.30 -2.53
CA ILE A 117 1.42 6.38 -2.41
C ILE A 117 2.00 4.97 -2.41
N LEU A 118 2.96 4.72 -3.31
CA LEU A 118 3.76 3.51 -3.30
C LEU A 118 5.24 3.86 -3.19
N SER A 119 6.01 3.00 -2.53
CA SER A 119 7.45 3.18 -2.40
C SER A 119 8.14 1.83 -2.28
N GLY A 120 9.34 1.73 -2.82
CA GLY A 120 10.14 0.51 -2.74
C GLY A 120 11.34 0.57 -3.67
N SER A 121 12.23 -0.41 -3.55
CA SER A 121 13.39 -0.55 -4.42
C SER A 121 13.10 -1.52 -5.56
N ALA A 122 13.76 -1.28 -6.70
CA ALA A 122 13.78 -2.20 -7.82
C ALA A 122 15.10 -2.08 -8.58
N VAL A 123 15.39 -3.11 -9.38
CA VAL A 123 16.58 -3.15 -10.23
C VAL A 123 16.22 -2.68 -11.63
N TYR A 124 17.04 -1.80 -12.16
CA TYR A 124 16.91 -1.20 -13.48
C TYR A 124 18.19 -1.42 -14.30
N PRO A 125 18.12 -1.36 -15.63
CA PRO A 125 19.32 -1.17 -16.45
C PRO A 125 20.07 0.10 -16.01
N ALA A 126 21.35 0.18 -16.37
CA ALA A 126 22.22 1.30 -16.02
C ALA A 126 21.62 2.69 -16.38
N ALA A 127 22.21 3.74 -15.83
CA ALA A 127 21.72 5.11 -15.97
C ALA A 127 21.38 5.47 -17.42
N GLY A 128 20.24 6.15 -17.60
CA GLY A 128 19.70 6.50 -18.91
C GLY A 128 18.75 5.47 -19.52
N SER A 129 18.65 4.28 -18.95
CA SER A 129 17.74 3.24 -19.40
C SER A 129 16.53 3.11 -18.46
N THR A 130 15.38 2.76 -19.03
CA THR A 130 14.19 2.34 -18.27
C THR A 130 14.08 0.83 -18.27
N ILE A 131 13.14 0.26 -17.54
CA ILE A 131 12.84 -1.17 -17.64
C ILE A 131 12.35 -1.51 -19.07
N LYS A 132 12.57 -2.74 -19.49
CA LYS A 132 12.11 -3.20 -20.79
C LYS A 132 10.59 -3.10 -20.91
N THR A 133 10.11 -2.88 -22.12
CA THR A 133 8.70 -3.01 -22.47
C THR A 133 8.12 -4.33 -22.01
N ALA A 134 6.90 -4.33 -21.52
CA ALA A 134 6.19 -5.44 -20.89
C ALA A 134 6.83 -5.98 -19.60
N ALA A 135 7.91 -5.37 -19.11
CA ALA A 135 8.43 -5.68 -17.79
C ALA A 135 7.58 -4.99 -16.69
N THR A 136 7.36 -5.70 -15.60
CA THR A 136 6.58 -5.23 -14.46
C THR A 136 7.46 -5.08 -13.24
N VAL A 137 7.25 -4.02 -12.48
CA VAL A 137 7.87 -3.79 -11.17
C VAL A 137 6.77 -3.75 -10.12
N VAL A 138 6.93 -4.56 -9.07
CA VAL A 138 6.00 -4.62 -7.94
C VAL A 138 6.54 -3.77 -6.79
N ARG A 139 5.68 -2.96 -6.17
CA ARG A 139 6.00 -2.16 -4.99
C ARG A 139 4.87 -2.17 -3.98
N PRO A 140 5.17 -2.11 -2.66
CA PRO A 140 4.15 -1.95 -1.64
C PRO A 140 3.45 -0.58 -1.76
N VAL A 141 2.15 -0.56 -1.52
CA VAL A 141 1.36 0.64 -1.23
C VAL A 141 1.61 0.99 0.23
N ILE A 142 2.15 2.17 0.47
CA ILE A 142 2.55 2.62 1.81
C ILE A 142 1.55 3.56 2.46
N GLY A 143 0.53 3.99 1.73
CA GLY A 143 -0.53 4.83 2.26
C GLY A 143 -1.35 5.54 1.19
N GLY A 144 -2.24 6.40 1.67
CA GLY A 144 -3.08 7.25 0.86
C GLY A 144 -3.84 8.27 1.69
N SER A 145 -4.51 9.20 1.02
CA SER A 145 -5.39 10.20 1.62
C SER A 145 -6.75 10.22 0.94
N GLY A 146 -7.69 11.01 1.49
CA GLY A 146 -9.04 11.14 0.95
C GLY A 146 -9.74 9.80 0.84
N ARG A 147 -10.24 9.46 -0.36
CA ARG A 147 -10.93 8.18 -0.61
C ARG A 147 -10.04 6.94 -0.43
N TRP A 148 -8.72 7.11 -0.31
CA TRP A 148 -7.74 6.04 -0.09
C TRP A 148 -7.04 6.15 1.27
N ALA A 149 -7.62 6.90 2.22
CA ALA A 149 -7.06 6.99 3.57
C ALA A 149 -6.89 5.58 4.18
N GLY A 150 -5.68 5.29 4.67
CA GLY A 150 -5.34 3.98 5.22
C GLY A 150 -5.04 2.88 4.19
N ALA A 151 -4.99 3.20 2.89
CA ALA A 151 -4.69 2.22 1.83
C ALA A 151 -3.39 1.45 2.09
N ARG A 152 -3.45 0.13 1.84
CA ARG A 152 -2.35 -0.82 1.93
C ARG A 152 -2.47 -1.84 0.80
N GLY A 153 -1.41 -2.60 0.56
CA GLY A 153 -1.36 -3.62 -0.46
C GLY A 153 -0.12 -3.47 -1.32
N TRP A 154 -0.25 -3.76 -2.60
CA TRP A 154 0.86 -3.60 -3.56
C TRP A 154 0.35 -3.05 -4.89
N ALA A 155 1.28 -2.56 -5.71
CA ALA A 155 0.99 -2.14 -7.07
C ALA A 155 2.00 -2.74 -8.06
N GLU A 156 1.50 -3.12 -9.20
CA GLU A 156 2.25 -3.54 -10.37
C GLU A 156 2.38 -2.35 -11.31
N SER A 157 3.60 -2.00 -11.70
CA SER A 157 3.90 -0.91 -12.66
C SER A 157 4.47 -1.54 -13.92
N THR A 158 3.73 -1.50 -15.01
CA THR A 158 4.10 -2.10 -16.31
C THR A 158 4.43 -1.01 -17.31
N HIS A 159 5.58 -1.17 -18.00
CA HIS A 159 6.00 -0.30 -19.09
C HIS A 159 5.41 -0.85 -20.39
N GLU A 160 4.52 -0.09 -21.02
CA GLU A 160 3.79 -0.51 -22.20
C GLU A 160 4.60 -0.33 -23.49
N ALA A 161 4.13 -0.96 -24.60
CA ALA A 161 4.83 -0.95 -25.89
C ALA A 161 4.92 0.45 -26.53
N ASP A 162 3.95 1.30 -26.24
CA ASP A 162 3.87 2.70 -26.72
C ASP A 162 4.65 3.69 -25.84
N GLY A 163 5.34 3.18 -24.81
CA GLY A 163 6.08 3.97 -23.82
C GLY A 163 5.24 4.52 -22.67
N SER A 164 3.94 4.29 -22.67
CA SER A 164 3.06 4.61 -21.54
C SER A 164 3.28 3.64 -20.37
N TRP A 165 2.63 3.93 -19.26
CA TRP A 165 2.68 3.10 -18.06
C TRP A 165 1.30 2.80 -17.55
N THR A 166 1.12 1.55 -17.11
CA THR A 166 -0.05 1.08 -16.38
C THR A 166 0.35 0.69 -14.97
N HIS A 167 -0.38 1.19 -13.98
CA HIS A 167 -0.16 0.89 -12.57
C HIS A 167 -1.43 0.27 -11.99
N THR A 168 -1.38 -1.02 -11.69
CA THR A 168 -2.49 -1.78 -11.12
C THR A 168 -2.28 -1.94 -9.62
N PHE A 169 -3.15 -1.36 -8.84
CA PHE A 169 -3.12 -1.40 -7.37
C PHE A 169 -4.04 -2.51 -6.86
N HIS A 170 -3.51 -3.37 -6.04
CA HIS A 170 -4.22 -4.41 -5.29
C HIS A 170 -4.31 -3.97 -3.84
N LEU A 171 -5.43 -3.32 -3.48
CA LEU A 171 -5.63 -2.76 -2.16
C LEU A 171 -6.26 -3.79 -1.22
N GLU A 172 -5.69 -3.91 -0.04
CA GLU A 172 -6.23 -4.73 1.05
C GLU A 172 -7.48 -4.06 1.64
N PRO A 173 -8.39 -4.86 2.21
CA PRO A 173 -9.58 -4.36 2.88
C PRO A 173 -9.29 -3.49 4.08
#